data_d4291a2ef19bb52ab9e1e97f29e10636
#
_entry.id   d4291a2ef19bb52ab9e1e97f29e10636
#
_cell.length_a   1.000
_cell.length_b   1.000
_cell.length_c   1.000
_cell.angle_alpha   90.00
_cell.angle_beta   90.00
_cell.angle_gamma   90.00
#
_symmetry.space_group_name_H-M   'P 1'
#
loop_
_entity.id
_entity.type
_entity.pdbx_description
1 polymer ?
#
loop_
_entity_poly.entity_id
_entity_poly.type
_entity_poly.pdbx_seq_one_letter_code
_entity_poly.pdbx_strand_id
1 'polypeptide(L)'
;RYTEKLARRIAVTGSNLCIGLDPRPDLIQGNVRDFLLRTVDETAPYAACFKPNIAYFEATGSAGIALFEEVRAAIPKEIPVLLDAKRSDIGETQKYYAKAFFDTWNVDAVT
;
A
#
# COMPACT_ATOMS: atom_id res chain seq x y z
N ARG A 1 -8.08 -14.61 0.78
CA ARG A 1 -8.92 -13.39 0.86
C ARG A 1 -8.25 -12.35 1.77
N TYR A 2 -8.57 -11.09 1.54
CA TYR A 2 -8.05 -9.98 2.35
C TYR A 2 -8.36 -10.16 3.85
N THR A 3 -9.61 -10.45 4.18
CA THR A 3 -10.07 -10.63 5.57
C THR A 3 -9.38 -11.78 6.30
N GLU A 4 -9.13 -12.89 5.62
CA GLU A 4 -8.42 -14.04 6.19
C GLU A 4 -6.94 -13.72 6.42
N LYS A 5 -6.31 -13.04 5.46
CA LYS A 5 -4.92 -12.59 5.58
C LYS A 5 -4.75 -11.60 6.72
N LEU A 6 -5.69 -10.65 6.85
CA LEU A 6 -5.72 -9.67 7.94
C LEU A 6 -5.90 -10.35 9.29
N ALA A 7 -6.86 -11.27 9.42
CA ALA A 7 -7.10 -12.00 10.65
C ALA A 7 -5.87 -12.79 11.11
N ARG A 8 -5.20 -13.47 10.18
CA ARG A 8 -3.93 -14.18 10.48
C ARG A 8 -2.85 -13.22 10.97
N ARG A 9 -2.73 -12.06 10.31
CA ARG A 9 -1.71 -11.07 10.69
C ARG A 9 -1.96 -10.49 12.07
N ILE A 10 -3.20 -10.15 12.39
CA ILE A 10 -3.60 -9.70 13.72
C ILE A 10 -3.27 -10.77 14.79
N ALA A 11 -3.57 -12.03 14.51
CA ALA A 11 -3.28 -13.12 15.43
C ALA A 11 -1.77 -13.28 15.69
N VAL A 12 -0.94 -13.16 14.65
CA VAL A 12 0.52 -13.28 14.76
C VAL A 12 1.15 -12.13 15.50
N THR A 13 0.72 -10.91 15.24
CA THR A 13 1.34 -9.70 15.81
C THR A 13 0.70 -9.26 17.14
N GLY A 14 -0.54 -9.67 17.42
CA GLY A 14 -1.33 -9.12 18.51
C GLY A 14 -1.69 -7.64 18.32
N SER A 15 -1.58 -7.14 17.10
CA SER A 15 -1.74 -5.72 16.76
C SER A 15 -2.86 -5.50 15.74
N ASN A 16 -3.63 -4.44 15.94
CA ASN A 16 -4.62 -3.94 14.97
C ASN A 16 -4.10 -2.72 14.19
N LEU A 17 -2.79 -2.47 14.23
CA LEU A 17 -2.21 -1.26 13.68
C LEU A 17 -2.20 -1.29 12.15
N CYS A 18 -2.84 -0.31 11.52
CA CYS A 18 -2.76 -0.05 10.09
C CYS A 18 -1.82 1.14 9.84
N ILE A 19 -0.74 0.89 9.11
CA ILE A 19 0.28 1.90 8.82
C ILE A 19 -0.08 2.61 7.53
N GLY A 20 -0.35 3.93 7.60
CA GLY A 20 -0.52 4.77 6.43
C GLY A 20 0.81 5.05 5.74
N LEU A 21 0.83 5.01 4.42
CA LEU A 21 1.98 5.37 3.59
C LEU A 21 1.56 6.53 2.67
N ASP A 22 1.55 7.72 3.25
CA ASP A 22 1.08 8.95 2.63
C ASP A 22 2.25 9.96 2.59
N PRO A 23 3.21 9.81 1.65
CA PRO A 23 4.42 10.61 1.66
C PRO A 23 4.14 12.09 1.37
N ARG A 24 4.51 12.93 2.32
CA ARG A 24 4.42 14.38 2.22
C ARG A 24 5.83 14.97 2.21
N PRO A 25 6.36 15.33 1.03
CA PRO A 25 7.76 15.79 0.91
C PRO A 25 8.06 17.02 1.78
N ASP A 26 7.06 17.88 2.01
CA ASP A 26 7.17 19.05 2.88
C ASP A 26 7.42 18.73 4.36
N LEU A 27 7.06 17.53 4.79
CA LEU A 27 7.23 17.04 6.17
C LEU A 27 8.36 16.03 6.33
N ILE A 28 8.88 15.50 5.23
CA ILE A 28 9.93 14.48 5.24
C ILE A 28 11.29 15.16 5.14
N GLN A 29 12.17 14.90 6.10
CA GLN A 29 13.56 15.30 6.01
C GLN A 29 14.34 14.26 5.20
N GLY A 30 14.98 14.71 4.12
CA GLY A 30 15.78 13.86 3.25
C GLY A 30 14.98 13.22 2.10
N ASN A 31 15.37 12.05 1.67
CA ASN A 31 14.84 11.37 0.51
C ASN A 31 13.52 10.64 0.82
N VAL A 32 12.47 10.91 0.05
CA VAL A 32 11.14 10.32 0.24
C VAL A 32 11.17 8.79 0.09
N ARG A 33 11.91 8.28 -0.88
CA ARG A 33 12.06 6.84 -1.10
C ARG A 33 12.66 6.15 0.13
N ASP A 34 13.76 6.67 0.62
CA ASP A 34 14.46 6.10 1.78
C ASP A 34 13.60 6.16 3.04
N PHE A 35 12.86 7.25 3.22
CA PHE A 35 11.89 7.40 4.30
C PHE A 35 10.81 6.33 4.25
N LEU A 36 10.20 6.10 3.08
CA LEU A 36 9.14 5.11 2.92
C LEU A 36 9.65 3.68 3.15
N LEU A 37 10.78 3.33 2.56
CA LEU A 37 11.36 1.99 2.72
C LEU A 37 11.74 1.72 4.18
N ARG A 38 12.32 2.70 4.86
CA ARG A 38 12.62 2.62 6.29
C ARG A 38 11.35 2.51 7.13
N THR A 39 10.30 3.28 6.81
CA THR A 39 9.02 3.19 7.50
C THR A 39 8.43 1.79 7.39
N VAL A 40 8.45 1.19 6.20
CA VAL A 40 8.00 -0.20 6.00
C VAL A 40 8.81 -1.16 6.86
N ASP A 41 10.13 -1.08 6.79
CA ASP A 41 11.04 -1.98 7.52
C ASP A 41 10.85 -1.90 9.04
N GLU A 42 10.85 -0.69 9.58
CA GLU A 42 10.72 -0.46 11.03
C GLU A 42 9.35 -0.79 11.59
N THR A 43 8.28 -0.65 10.80
CA THR A 43 6.90 -0.87 11.27
C THR A 43 6.33 -2.25 10.92
N ALA A 44 6.92 -2.95 9.96
CA ALA A 44 6.44 -4.27 9.53
C ALA A 44 6.22 -5.27 10.69
N PRO A 45 7.10 -5.36 11.71
CA PRO A 45 6.87 -6.28 12.83
C PRO A 45 5.57 -6.04 13.60
N TYR A 46 5.06 -4.81 13.57
CA TYR A 46 3.89 -4.37 14.34
C TYR A 46 2.65 -4.17 13.47
N ALA A 47 2.80 -4.14 12.15
CA ALA A 47 1.73 -3.82 11.23
C ALA A 47 0.77 -5.00 11.05
N ALA A 48 -0.52 -4.76 11.24
CA ALA A 48 -1.58 -5.65 10.79
C ALA A 48 -1.87 -5.44 9.28
N CYS A 49 -1.68 -4.21 8.80
CA CYS A 49 -1.94 -3.82 7.42
C CYS A 49 -1.11 -2.58 7.06
N PHE A 50 -0.73 -2.44 5.80
CA PHE A 50 -0.27 -1.17 5.23
C PHE A 50 -1.35 -0.57 4.34
N LYS A 51 -1.51 0.75 4.41
CA LYS A 51 -2.49 1.49 3.60
C LYS A 51 -1.81 2.66 2.88
N PRO A 52 -1.18 2.41 1.72
CA PRO A 52 -0.73 3.49 0.86
C PRO A 52 -1.92 4.23 0.23
N ASN A 53 -1.81 5.55 0.11
CA ASN A 53 -2.74 6.37 -0.63
C ASN A 53 -2.11 6.75 -1.98
N ILE A 54 -2.71 6.27 -3.06
CA ILE A 54 -2.13 6.41 -4.41
C ILE A 54 -1.98 7.86 -4.87
N ALA A 55 -2.81 8.77 -4.37
CA ALA A 55 -2.77 10.19 -4.76
C ALA A 55 -1.41 10.84 -4.48
N TYR A 56 -0.76 10.47 -3.37
CA TYR A 56 0.56 11.01 -3.03
C TYR A 56 1.66 10.56 -4.00
N PHE A 57 1.50 9.38 -4.57
CA PHE A 57 2.42 8.84 -5.57
C PHE A 57 2.10 9.36 -6.97
N GLU A 58 0.83 9.43 -7.34
CA GLU A 58 0.38 9.97 -8.64
C GLU A 58 0.77 11.44 -8.82
N ALA A 59 0.86 12.20 -7.75
CA ALA A 59 1.21 13.63 -7.78
C ALA A 59 2.56 13.91 -8.46
N THR A 60 3.45 12.93 -8.52
CA THR A 60 4.76 13.04 -9.19
C THR A 60 4.83 12.22 -10.49
N GLY A 61 3.68 11.84 -11.05
CA GLY A 61 3.59 11.17 -12.34
C GLY A 61 4.19 9.78 -12.36
N SER A 62 4.83 9.41 -13.45
CA SER A 62 5.40 8.07 -13.65
C SER A 62 6.47 7.72 -12.60
N ALA A 63 7.27 8.68 -12.18
CA ALA A 63 8.26 8.47 -11.12
C ALA A 63 7.59 8.10 -9.78
N GLY A 64 6.47 8.73 -9.47
CA GLY A 64 5.69 8.42 -8.27
C GLY A 64 5.07 7.03 -8.31
N ILE A 65 4.54 6.62 -9.46
CA ILE A 65 4.02 5.27 -9.64
C ILE A 65 5.13 4.22 -9.51
N ALA A 66 6.30 4.47 -10.11
CA ALA A 66 7.46 3.58 -9.94
C ALA A 66 7.88 3.47 -8.47
N LEU A 67 7.86 4.56 -7.72
CA LEU A 67 8.11 4.56 -6.28
C LEU A 67 7.06 3.74 -5.52
N PHE A 68 5.79 3.89 -5.86
CA PHE A 68 4.72 3.08 -5.25
C PHE A 68 4.97 1.59 -5.47
N GLU A 69 5.29 1.19 -6.70
CA GLU A 69 5.58 -0.20 -7.03
C GLU A 69 6.77 -0.75 -6.22
N GLU A 70 7.81 0.04 -6.06
CA GLU A 70 8.98 -0.32 -5.26
C GLU A 70 8.62 -0.49 -3.76
N VAL A 71 7.88 0.47 -3.21
CA VAL A 71 7.42 0.41 -1.81
C VAL A 71 6.50 -0.79 -1.59
N ARG A 72 5.58 -1.05 -2.53
CA ARG A 72 4.70 -2.22 -2.48
C ARG A 72 5.51 -3.52 -2.48
N ALA A 73 6.53 -3.62 -3.31
CA ALA A 73 7.39 -4.79 -3.37
C ALA A 73 8.20 -5.02 -2.07
N ALA A 74 8.51 -3.95 -1.35
CA ALA A 74 9.22 -4.01 -0.07
C ALA A 74 8.34 -4.49 1.09
N ILE A 75 7.02 -4.39 0.98
CA ILE A 75 6.10 -4.86 2.03
C ILE A 75 6.10 -6.40 2.04
N PRO A 76 6.39 -7.04 3.19
CA PRO A 76 6.36 -8.49 3.32
C PRO A 76 5.03 -9.10 2.86
N LYS A 77 5.09 -10.22 2.16
CA LYS A 77 3.92 -10.85 1.51
C LYS A 77 2.82 -11.24 2.48
N GLU A 78 3.16 -11.54 3.72
CA GLU A 78 2.21 -11.93 4.76
C GLU A 78 1.41 -10.75 5.31
N ILE A 79 1.83 -9.52 5.05
CA ILE A 79 1.14 -8.31 5.54
C ILE A 79 0.16 -7.81 4.47
N PRO A 80 -1.13 -7.69 4.79
CA PRO A 80 -2.12 -7.15 3.85
C PRO A 80 -1.79 -5.71 3.42
N VAL A 81 -2.08 -5.41 2.16
CA VAL A 81 -2.00 -4.05 1.61
C VAL A 81 -3.39 -3.63 1.15
N LEU A 82 -3.91 -2.57 1.77
CA LEU A 82 -5.14 -1.90 1.39
C LEU A 82 -4.78 -0.62 0.62
N LEU A 83 -5.00 -0.59 -0.68
CA LEU A 83 -4.73 0.59 -1.50
C LEU A 83 -5.88 1.59 -1.37
N ASP A 84 -5.59 2.75 -0.81
CA ASP A 84 -6.54 3.87 -0.78
C ASP A 84 -6.50 4.60 -2.12
N ALA A 85 -7.38 4.19 -3.05
CA ALA A 85 -7.41 4.71 -4.42
C ALA A 85 -8.69 5.47 -4.75
N LYS A 86 -9.79 5.15 -4.06
CA LYS A 86 -11.11 5.76 -4.31
C LYS A 86 -11.49 5.69 -5.79
N ARG A 87 -11.37 4.47 -6.36
CA ARG A 87 -11.67 4.24 -7.77
C ARG A 87 -12.64 3.11 -7.96
N SER A 88 -13.69 3.42 -8.67
CA SER A 88 -14.66 2.44 -9.17
C SER A 88 -15.26 2.93 -10.48
N ASP A 89 -15.78 2.00 -11.26
CA ASP A 89 -16.44 2.31 -12.52
C ASP A 89 -17.42 1.19 -12.85
N ILE A 90 -18.21 1.40 -13.89
CA ILE A 90 -19.18 0.42 -14.37
C ILE A 90 -18.52 -0.61 -15.30
N GLY A 91 -19.09 -1.79 -15.33
CA GLY A 91 -18.91 -2.82 -16.36
C GLY A 91 -17.46 -3.07 -16.77
N GLU A 92 -17.16 -2.77 -18.01
CA GLU A 92 -15.89 -3.09 -18.64
C GLU A 92 -14.70 -2.33 -18.00
N THR A 93 -14.88 -1.04 -17.73
CA THR A 93 -13.82 -0.20 -17.11
C THR A 93 -13.40 -0.75 -15.74
N GLN A 94 -14.34 -1.24 -14.95
CA GLN A 94 -14.05 -1.82 -13.64
C GLN A 94 -13.09 -3.02 -13.73
N LYS A 95 -13.14 -3.80 -14.79
CA LYS A 95 -12.21 -4.92 -15.01
C LYS A 95 -10.77 -4.45 -15.16
N TYR A 96 -10.55 -3.32 -15.81
CA TYR A 96 -9.20 -2.75 -15.96
C TYR A 96 -8.67 -2.20 -14.65
N TYR A 97 -9.51 -1.56 -13.83
CA TYR A 97 -9.11 -1.18 -12.47
C TYR A 97 -8.75 -2.40 -11.63
N ALA A 98 -9.58 -3.43 -11.65
CA ALA A 98 -9.31 -4.67 -10.92
C ALA A 98 -7.99 -5.32 -11.36
N LYS A 99 -7.73 -5.37 -12.67
CA LYS A 99 -6.47 -5.88 -13.21
C LYS A 99 -5.27 -5.06 -12.73
N ALA A 100 -5.36 -3.74 -12.77
CA ALA A 100 -4.29 -2.88 -12.29
C ALA A 100 -3.98 -3.11 -10.81
N PHE A 101 -5.02 -3.14 -9.97
CA PHE A 101 -4.85 -3.24 -8.53
C PHE A 101 -4.43 -4.64 -8.08
N PHE A 102 -5.12 -5.66 -8.54
CA PHE A 102 -4.93 -7.03 -8.03
C PHE A 102 -3.88 -7.83 -8.81
N ASP A 103 -3.84 -7.69 -10.14
CA ASP A 103 -2.90 -8.48 -10.95
C ASP A 103 -1.55 -7.77 -11.11
N THR A 104 -1.55 -6.46 -11.39
CA THR A 104 -0.30 -5.71 -11.63
C THR A 104 0.37 -5.29 -10.32
N TRP A 105 -0.36 -4.60 -9.45
CA TRP A 105 0.18 -4.09 -8.19
C TRP A 105 0.06 -5.06 -7.02
N ASN A 106 -0.69 -6.14 -7.20
CA ASN A 106 -0.82 -7.21 -6.22
C ASN A 106 -1.18 -6.69 -4.81
N VAL A 107 -2.15 -5.78 -4.74
CA VAL A 107 -2.72 -5.34 -3.46
C VAL A 107 -3.83 -6.30 -3.02
N ASP A 108 -4.16 -6.31 -1.74
CA ASP A 108 -5.12 -7.25 -1.18
C ASP A 108 -6.55 -6.68 -1.13
N ALA A 109 -6.65 -5.37 -1.04
CA ALA A 109 -7.92 -4.65 -1.07
C ALA A 109 -7.73 -3.24 -1.64
N VAL A 110 -8.82 -2.63 -2.08
CA VAL A 110 -8.84 -1.28 -2.65
C VAL A 110 -10.12 -0.55 -2.24
N THR A 111 -10.02 0.78 -2.03
CA THR A 111 -11.19 1.64 -1.81
C THR A 111 -11.71 2.25 -3.09
#